data_8423b56a34f74ea07ef0d7f108999374
#
_entry.id   8423b56a34f74ea07ef0d7f108999374
#
_cell.length_a   1.000
_cell.length_b   1.000
_cell.length_c   1.000
_cell.angle_alpha   90.00
_cell.angle_beta   90.00
_cell.angle_gamma   90.00
#
_symmetry.space_group_name_H-M   'P 1'
#
loop_
_entity.id
_entity.type
_entity.pdbx_description
1 polymer ?
#
loop_
_entity_poly.entity_id
_entity_poly.type
_entity_poly.pdbx_seq_one_letter_code
_entity_poly.pdbx_strand_id
1 'polypeptide(L)'
;MVFGSLELPKLKETNGFFKLADVASVPIGVVRLAERFGGPGPHDHGYDEMVGEARVQLQEFFVRQSMITDMKKLQIIGTSGTVTTLAAVQLGLAKYDRNVVDGCKITASDVRRVIDDLRAKSRDELAANPCIGKQRADLVLAGCAVLDVIHQHWAVDAFSVADRGLREGILLRMIRRDRRRARRGRRRRSSASSASDVAQP
;
A
#
# COMPACT_ATOMS: atom_id res chain seq x y z
N MET A 1 -15.13 17.04 -0.22
CA MET A 1 -15.25 15.67 -0.80
C MET A 1 -13.84 15.18 -1.08
N VAL A 2 -13.33 14.23 -0.33
CA VAL A 2 -11.98 13.67 -0.53
C VAL A 2 -12.10 12.68 -1.68
N PHE A 3 -11.74 13.10 -2.87
CA PHE A 3 -11.56 12.17 -3.98
C PHE A 3 -10.35 11.31 -3.65
N GLY A 4 -10.55 10.00 -3.51
CA GLY A 4 -9.48 9.08 -3.29
C GLY A 4 -8.43 9.20 -4.40
N SER A 5 -7.17 9.27 -4.03
CA SER A 5 -6.03 9.21 -4.93
C SER A 5 -5.21 7.97 -4.65
N LEU A 6 -4.53 7.48 -5.66
CA LEU A 6 -3.50 6.46 -5.51
C LEU A 6 -2.14 7.14 -5.33
N GLU A 7 -1.50 6.87 -4.22
CA GLU A 7 -0.16 7.38 -3.94
C GLU A 7 0.89 6.31 -4.24
N LEU A 8 1.84 6.63 -5.10
CA LEU A 8 2.89 5.73 -5.56
C LEU A 8 4.27 6.30 -5.21
N PRO A 9 4.76 6.11 -3.98
CA PRO A 9 6.10 6.51 -3.61
C PRO A 9 7.13 5.50 -4.13
N LYS A 10 8.16 5.98 -4.83
CA LYS A 10 9.36 5.21 -5.17
C LYS A 10 10.43 5.44 -4.12
N LEU A 11 10.89 4.37 -3.50
CA LEU A 11 11.98 4.41 -2.54
C LEU A 11 13.26 3.85 -3.16
N LYS A 12 14.39 4.48 -2.86
CA LYS A 12 15.72 3.98 -3.21
C LYS A 12 16.51 3.69 -1.94
N GLU A 13 17.06 2.51 -1.85
CA GLU A 13 17.98 2.18 -0.77
C GLU A 13 19.35 2.83 -1.03
N THR A 14 19.89 3.47 0.02
CA THR A 14 21.22 4.08 -0.01
C THR A 14 21.84 3.89 1.37
N ASN A 15 22.93 3.11 1.46
CA ASN A 15 23.64 2.81 2.69
C ASN A 15 22.73 2.26 3.81
N GLY A 16 21.86 1.31 3.49
CA GLY A 16 20.92 0.70 4.44
C GLY A 16 19.73 1.59 4.84
N PHE A 17 19.54 2.72 4.18
CA PHE A 17 18.41 3.63 4.42
C PHE A 17 17.58 3.81 3.15
N PHE A 18 16.26 3.81 3.32
CA PHE A 18 15.34 4.14 2.24
C PHE A 18 15.13 5.66 2.16
N LYS A 19 15.30 6.19 0.96
CA LYS A 19 15.00 7.60 0.64
C LYS A 19 13.91 7.65 -0.41
N LEU A 20 13.02 8.63 -0.27
CA LEU A 20 12.03 8.93 -1.31
C LEU A 20 12.76 9.44 -2.55
N ALA A 21 12.67 8.73 -3.65
CA ALA A 21 13.28 9.05 -4.92
C ALA A 21 12.28 9.75 -5.87
N ASP A 22 11.03 9.33 -5.83
CA ASP A 22 9.93 9.90 -6.61
C ASP A 22 8.61 9.62 -5.91
N VAL A 23 7.58 10.41 -6.23
CA VAL A 23 6.20 10.17 -5.79
C VAL A 23 5.23 10.61 -6.88
N ALA A 24 4.22 9.82 -7.11
CA ALA A 24 3.07 10.24 -7.91
C ALA A 24 1.80 10.15 -7.06
N SER A 25 0.99 11.18 -7.16
CA SER A 25 -0.40 11.17 -6.72
C SER A 25 -1.27 11.11 -7.97
N VAL A 26 -1.92 9.98 -8.17
CA VAL A 26 -2.75 9.75 -9.36
C VAL A 26 -4.21 9.90 -8.97
N PRO A 27 -5.03 10.69 -9.66
CA PRO A 27 -6.42 10.94 -9.29
C PRO A 27 -7.33 9.76 -9.64
N ILE A 28 -6.88 8.55 -9.33
CA ILE A 28 -7.60 7.30 -9.51
C ILE A 28 -7.98 6.74 -8.14
N GLY A 29 -9.22 6.98 -7.72
CA GLY A 29 -9.76 6.45 -6.49
C GLY A 29 -10.74 5.33 -6.77
N VAL A 30 -10.72 4.29 -5.95
CA VAL A 30 -11.63 3.14 -6.06
C VAL A 30 -13.11 3.54 -6.06
N VAL A 31 -13.47 4.58 -5.31
CA VAL A 31 -14.85 5.10 -5.27
C VAL A 31 -15.25 5.65 -6.65
N ARG A 32 -14.40 6.49 -7.26
CA ARG A 32 -14.70 7.05 -8.60
C ARG A 32 -14.78 5.99 -9.69
N LEU A 33 -13.90 4.99 -9.62
CA LEU A 33 -13.95 3.87 -10.58
C LEU A 33 -15.25 3.08 -10.41
N ALA A 34 -15.62 2.73 -9.18
CA ALA A 34 -16.84 2.01 -8.89
C ALA A 34 -18.10 2.81 -9.29
N GLU A 35 -18.15 4.11 -8.98
CA GLU A 35 -19.28 4.98 -9.37
C GLU A 35 -19.42 5.14 -10.88
N ARG A 36 -18.31 5.17 -11.61
CA ARG A 36 -18.32 5.40 -13.07
C ARG A 36 -18.62 4.16 -13.88
N PHE A 37 -18.12 3.01 -13.47
CA PHE A 37 -18.17 1.78 -14.26
C PHE A 37 -19.11 0.69 -13.70
N GLY A 38 -19.81 0.98 -12.62
CA GLY A 38 -20.80 0.09 -12.03
C GLY A 38 -20.26 -0.80 -10.92
N GLY A 39 -21.17 -1.56 -10.34
CA GLY A 39 -20.92 -2.43 -9.21
C GLY A 39 -20.54 -3.86 -9.60
N PRO A 40 -20.19 -4.70 -8.62
CA PRO A 40 -19.79 -6.07 -8.83
C PRO A 40 -20.98 -6.95 -9.26
N GLY A 41 -20.74 -7.83 -10.23
CA GLY A 41 -21.70 -8.83 -10.67
C GLY A 41 -21.06 -9.87 -11.59
N PRO A 42 -21.66 -11.05 -11.77
CA PRO A 42 -21.11 -12.12 -12.60
C PRO A 42 -21.01 -11.74 -14.10
N HIS A 43 -21.60 -10.62 -14.48
CA HIS A 43 -21.53 -10.04 -15.83
C HIS A 43 -20.92 -8.64 -15.78
N ASP A 44 -19.89 -8.46 -14.96
CA ASP A 44 -19.24 -7.17 -14.73
C ASP A 44 -18.47 -6.72 -15.98
N HIS A 45 -19.20 -6.10 -16.90
CA HIS A 45 -18.60 -5.44 -18.05
C HIS A 45 -17.74 -4.24 -17.66
N GLY A 46 -17.93 -3.71 -16.45
CA GLY A 46 -17.21 -2.55 -15.93
C GLY A 46 -15.79 -2.82 -15.49
N TYR A 47 -15.39 -4.08 -15.25
CA TYR A 47 -14.03 -4.37 -14.76
C TYR A 47 -12.95 -4.05 -15.78
N ASP A 48 -13.16 -4.42 -17.03
CA ASP A 48 -12.20 -4.18 -18.10
C ASP A 48 -12.10 -2.68 -18.44
N GLU A 49 -13.20 -1.93 -18.31
CA GLU A 49 -13.22 -0.47 -18.40
C GLU A 49 -12.46 0.17 -17.22
N MET A 50 -12.62 -0.35 -16.00
CA MET A 50 -11.84 0.10 -14.85
C MET A 50 -10.34 -0.13 -15.07
N VAL A 51 -9.94 -1.28 -15.60
CA VAL A 51 -8.55 -1.61 -15.99
C VAL A 51 -8.06 -0.64 -17.07
N GLY A 52 -8.87 -0.36 -18.08
CA GLY A 52 -8.55 0.60 -19.14
C GLY A 52 -8.31 2.01 -18.60
N GLU A 53 -9.23 2.52 -17.78
CA GLU A 53 -9.10 3.83 -17.13
C GLU A 53 -7.86 3.88 -16.21
N ALA A 54 -7.64 2.84 -15.39
CA ALA A 54 -6.47 2.76 -14.52
C ALA A 54 -5.16 2.79 -15.32
N ARG A 55 -5.11 2.10 -16.44
CA ARG A 55 -3.95 2.11 -17.33
C ARG A 55 -3.65 3.49 -17.91
N VAL A 56 -4.67 4.20 -18.36
CA VAL A 56 -4.54 5.57 -18.88
C VAL A 56 -4.01 6.51 -17.79
N GLN A 57 -4.59 6.46 -16.59
CA GLN A 57 -4.21 7.34 -15.49
C GLN A 57 -2.80 7.06 -14.96
N LEU A 58 -2.34 5.81 -15.03
CA LEU A 58 -1.01 5.40 -14.55
C LEU A 58 0.08 5.56 -15.62
N GLN A 59 -0.27 5.78 -16.88
CA GLN A 59 0.66 5.81 -18.01
C GLN A 59 1.81 6.78 -17.80
N GLU A 60 1.54 8.01 -17.38
CA GLU A 60 2.57 9.01 -17.14
C GLU A 60 3.58 8.57 -16.06
N PHE A 61 3.06 7.98 -14.98
CA PHE A 61 3.92 7.46 -13.93
C PHE A 61 4.79 6.30 -14.44
N PHE A 62 4.23 5.38 -15.19
CA PHE A 62 4.97 4.25 -15.77
C PHE A 62 6.06 4.71 -16.73
N VAL A 63 5.78 5.70 -17.56
CA VAL A 63 6.81 6.29 -18.48
C VAL A 63 7.95 6.89 -17.68
N ARG A 64 7.68 7.64 -16.61
CA ARG A 64 8.74 8.18 -15.74
C ARG A 64 9.56 7.09 -15.05
N GLN A 65 8.96 5.93 -14.79
CA GLN A 65 9.62 4.81 -14.14
C GLN A 65 10.23 3.79 -15.11
N SER A 66 10.14 4.01 -16.42
CA SER A 66 10.69 3.11 -17.46
C SER A 66 12.22 2.89 -17.37
N MET A 67 12.94 3.80 -16.69
CA MET A 67 14.37 3.68 -16.39
C MET A 67 14.72 2.67 -15.29
N ILE A 68 13.73 1.98 -14.71
CA ILE A 68 13.99 0.87 -13.78
C ILE A 68 14.45 -0.34 -14.60
N THR A 69 15.76 -0.56 -14.66
CA THR A 69 16.35 -1.60 -15.49
C THR A 69 16.47 -2.95 -14.80
N ASP A 70 16.45 -2.98 -13.47
CA ASP A 70 16.62 -4.22 -12.69
C ASP A 70 15.32 -4.59 -11.95
N MET A 71 14.41 -5.26 -12.68
CA MET A 71 13.13 -5.72 -12.16
C MET A 71 13.27 -6.76 -11.03
N LYS A 72 14.39 -7.52 -10.99
CA LYS A 72 14.64 -8.51 -9.93
C LYS A 72 14.84 -7.88 -8.55
N LYS A 73 15.22 -6.61 -8.51
CA LYS A 73 15.38 -5.83 -7.26
C LYS A 73 14.15 -5.01 -6.91
N LEU A 74 13.13 -4.99 -7.75
CA LEU A 74 11.91 -4.25 -7.46
C LEU A 74 11.09 -5.01 -6.42
N GLN A 75 10.75 -4.31 -5.34
CA GLN A 75 9.80 -4.78 -4.34
C GLN A 75 8.59 -3.83 -4.34
N ILE A 76 7.41 -4.40 -4.46
CA ILE A 76 6.16 -3.66 -4.34
C ILE A 76 5.56 -3.93 -2.96
N ILE A 77 5.27 -2.85 -2.24
CA ILE A 77 4.62 -2.91 -0.93
C ILE A 77 3.25 -2.25 -1.07
N GLY A 78 2.20 -3.04 -0.91
CA GLY A 78 0.82 -2.55 -0.90
C GLY A 78 0.37 -2.19 0.51
N THR A 79 -0.09 -0.96 0.70
CA THR A 79 -0.56 -0.46 2.02
C THR A 79 -2.04 -0.09 2.01
N SER A 80 -2.74 -0.32 0.90
CA SER A 80 -4.14 0.05 0.75
C SER A 80 -5.09 -1.02 1.31
N GLY A 81 -6.32 -0.58 1.60
CA GLY A 81 -7.40 -1.49 2.00
C GLY A 81 -7.69 -2.60 0.98
N THR A 82 -7.43 -2.37 -0.31
CA THR A 82 -7.54 -3.39 -1.35
C THR A 82 -6.54 -4.51 -1.14
N VAL A 83 -5.25 -4.18 -1.05
CA VAL A 83 -4.18 -5.19 -0.94
C VAL A 83 -4.32 -6.00 0.35
N THR A 84 -4.65 -5.35 1.46
CA THR A 84 -4.88 -6.04 2.74
C THR A 84 -6.13 -6.92 2.71
N THR A 85 -7.18 -6.52 2.01
CA THR A 85 -8.38 -7.35 1.81
C THR A 85 -8.08 -8.57 0.94
N LEU A 86 -7.37 -8.38 -0.19
CA LEU A 86 -6.96 -9.50 -1.04
C LEU A 86 -6.10 -10.52 -0.29
N ALA A 87 -5.17 -10.04 0.53
CA ALA A 87 -4.36 -10.90 1.38
C ALA A 87 -5.21 -11.69 2.37
N ALA A 88 -6.16 -11.05 3.04
CA ALA A 88 -7.05 -11.70 3.99
C ALA A 88 -7.95 -12.76 3.32
N VAL A 89 -8.44 -12.47 2.11
CA VAL A 89 -9.23 -13.43 1.30
C VAL A 89 -8.36 -14.60 0.86
N GLN A 90 -7.17 -14.35 0.37
CA GLN A 90 -6.21 -15.37 -0.04
C GLN A 90 -5.84 -16.32 1.11
N LEU A 91 -5.67 -15.78 2.31
CA LEU A 91 -5.37 -16.55 3.52
C LEU A 91 -6.61 -17.28 4.08
N GLY A 92 -7.80 -17.11 3.50
CA GLY A 92 -9.02 -17.76 3.95
C GLY A 92 -9.46 -17.37 5.36
N LEU A 93 -9.18 -16.14 5.80
CA LEU A 93 -9.47 -15.73 7.17
C LEU A 93 -10.98 -15.67 7.42
N ALA A 94 -11.42 -16.31 8.51
CA ALA A 94 -12.81 -16.24 8.96
C ALA A 94 -13.24 -14.85 9.44
N LYS A 95 -12.26 -14.00 9.75
CA LYS A 95 -12.40 -12.58 10.11
C LYS A 95 -11.10 -11.88 9.80
N TYR A 96 -11.19 -10.62 9.35
CA TYR A 96 -10.01 -9.82 9.12
C TYR A 96 -9.16 -9.70 10.39
N ASP A 97 -7.90 -10.13 10.30
CA ASP A 97 -6.90 -10.01 11.38
C ASP A 97 -5.66 -9.29 10.87
N ARG A 98 -5.46 -8.08 11.39
CA ARG A 98 -4.32 -7.22 11.06
C ARG A 98 -2.98 -7.90 11.33
N ASN A 99 -2.86 -8.65 12.42
CA ASN A 99 -1.59 -9.26 12.80
C ASN A 99 -1.16 -10.39 11.86
N VAL A 100 -2.13 -11.01 11.18
CA VAL A 100 -1.86 -12.04 10.17
C VAL A 100 -1.57 -11.41 8.81
N VAL A 101 -2.25 -10.32 8.49
CA VAL A 101 -2.15 -9.64 7.19
C VAL A 101 -0.90 -8.75 7.10
N ASP A 102 -0.57 -8.01 8.18
CA ASP A 102 0.57 -7.08 8.18
C ASP A 102 1.90 -7.84 8.08
N GLY A 103 2.66 -7.57 7.05
CA GLY A 103 3.94 -8.20 6.77
C GLY A 103 3.86 -9.50 5.95
N CYS A 104 2.66 -10.00 5.60
CA CYS A 104 2.54 -11.16 4.74
C CYS A 104 2.99 -10.85 3.29
N LYS A 105 3.25 -11.90 2.54
CA LYS A 105 3.51 -11.82 1.10
C LYS A 105 2.43 -12.59 0.36
N ILE A 106 1.93 -12.01 -0.72
CA ILE A 106 1.02 -12.67 -1.65
C ILE A 106 1.71 -12.79 -3.01
N THR A 107 1.70 -13.99 -3.58
CA THR A 107 2.30 -14.19 -4.89
C THR A 107 1.45 -13.55 -5.99
N ALA A 108 2.06 -13.24 -7.11
CA ALA A 108 1.37 -12.72 -8.28
C ALA A 108 0.28 -13.69 -8.79
N SER A 109 0.53 -15.00 -8.71
CA SER A 109 -0.45 -16.02 -9.07
C SER A 109 -1.63 -16.07 -8.09
N ASP A 110 -1.38 -15.89 -6.78
CA ASP A 110 -2.45 -15.82 -5.79
C ASP A 110 -3.31 -14.57 -5.97
N VAL A 111 -2.67 -13.41 -6.23
CA VAL A 111 -3.40 -12.17 -6.53
C VAL A 111 -4.35 -12.36 -7.71
N ARG A 112 -3.86 -12.92 -8.81
CA ARG A 112 -4.68 -13.17 -10.00
C ARG A 112 -5.84 -14.11 -9.70
N ARG A 113 -5.57 -15.25 -9.05
CA ARG A 113 -6.60 -16.22 -8.67
C ARG A 113 -7.68 -15.59 -7.79
N VAL A 114 -7.28 -14.80 -6.79
CA VAL A 114 -8.25 -14.12 -5.92
C VAL A 114 -9.07 -13.08 -6.69
N ILE A 115 -8.45 -12.33 -7.61
CA ILE A 115 -9.18 -11.38 -8.45
C ILE A 115 -10.22 -12.10 -9.31
N ASP A 116 -9.84 -13.19 -9.96
CA ASP A 116 -10.75 -13.99 -10.80
C ASP A 116 -11.91 -14.57 -9.97
N ASP A 117 -11.63 -15.10 -8.78
CA ASP A 117 -12.63 -15.57 -7.83
C ASP A 117 -13.60 -14.47 -7.37
N LEU A 118 -13.09 -13.26 -7.14
CA LEU A 118 -13.93 -12.12 -6.73
C LEU A 118 -14.79 -11.60 -7.89
N ARG A 119 -14.26 -11.59 -9.11
CA ARG A 119 -15.01 -11.18 -10.33
C ARG A 119 -16.19 -12.12 -10.62
N ALA A 120 -16.07 -13.39 -10.27
CA ALA A 120 -17.15 -14.37 -10.45
C ALA A 120 -18.29 -14.23 -9.43
N LYS A 121 -18.13 -13.43 -8.37
CA LYS A 121 -19.10 -13.29 -7.29
C LYS A 121 -20.05 -12.13 -7.51
N SER A 122 -21.31 -12.33 -7.07
CA SER A 122 -22.28 -11.25 -6.95
C SER A 122 -21.89 -10.29 -5.81
N ARG A 123 -22.48 -9.10 -5.83
CA ARG A 123 -22.33 -8.11 -4.76
C ARG A 123 -22.67 -8.67 -3.38
N ASP A 124 -23.73 -9.45 -3.29
CA ASP A 124 -24.19 -10.03 -2.01
C ASP A 124 -23.21 -11.08 -1.50
N GLU A 125 -22.64 -11.90 -2.36
CA GLU A 125 -21.57 -12.85 -2.01
C GLU A 125 -20.29 -12.13 -1.56
N LEU A 126 -19.92 -11.02 -2.24
CA LEU A 126 -18.80 -10.18 -1.81
C LEU A 126 -19.08 -9.54 -0.45
N ALA A 127 -20.31 -9.04 -0.23
CA ALA A 127 -20.72 -8.44 1.03
C ALA A 127 -20.79 -9.47 2.19
N ALA A 128 -21.10 -10.72 1.89
CA ALA A 128 -21.11 -11.82 2.84
C ALA A 128 -19.70 -12.30 3.23
N ASN A 129 -18.68 -11.99 2.42
CA ASN A 129 -17.30 -12.35 2.75
C ASN A 129 -16.83 -11.60 4.01
N PRO A 130 -16.36 -12.30 5.07
CA PRO A 130 -16.02 -11.67 6.35
C PRO A 130 -14.81 -10.71 6.29
N CYS A 131 -13.98 -10.81 5.25
CA CYS A 131 -12.82 -9.94 5.04
C CYS A 131 -13.15 -8.73 4.15
N ILE A 132 -14.27 -8.75 3.42
CA ILE A 132 -14.72 -7.66 2.55
C ILE A 132 -15.82 -6.83 3.25
N GLY A 133 -16.94 -7.47 3.54
CA GLY A 133 -18.09 -6.85 4.18
C GLY A 133 -18.84 -5.86 3.28
N LYS A 134 -20.03 -5.46 3.73
CA LYS A 134 -20.96 -4.60 2.97
C LYS A 134 -20.36 -3.29 2.49
N GLN A 135 -19.47 -2.68 3.30
CA GLN A 135 -18.89 -1.37 2.99
C GLN A 135 -17.86 -1.40 1.84
N ARG A 136 -17.25 -2.56 1.58
CA ARG A 136 -16.21 -2.73 0.57
C ARG A 136 -16.66 -3.54 -0.64
N ALA A 137 -17.82 -4.18 -0.57
CA ALA A 137 -18.33 -5.02 -1.64
C ALA A 137 -18.37 -4.26 -2.99
N ASP A 138 -18.81 -3.01 -2.97
CA ASP A 138 -18.92 -2.17 -4.16
C ASP A 138 -17.55 -1.60 -4.64
N LEU A 139 -16.50 -1.69 -3.83
CA LEU A 139 -15.21 -1.04 -4.07
C LEU A 139 -14.08 -2.01 -4.35
N VAL A 140 -14.24 -3.28 -3.96
CA VAL A 140 -13.14 -4.25 -3.99
C VAL A 140 -12.64 -4.51 -5.40
N LEU A 141 -13.54 -4.65 -6.37
CA LEU A 141 -13.17 -4.89 -7.77
C LEU A 141 -12.49 -3.68 -8.42
N ALA A 142 -12.92 -2.46 -8.08
CA ALA A 142 -12.23 -1.26 -8.54
C ALA A 142 -10.77 -1.19 -8.03
N GLY A 143 -10.55 -1.62 -6.78
CA GLY A 143 -9.21 -1.75 -6.25
C GLY A 143 -8.40 -2.87 -6.90
N CYS A 144 -9.05 -3.99 -7.23
CA CYS A 144 -8.44 -5.09 -7.98
C CYS A 144 -7.99 -4.64 -9.38
N ALA A 145 -8.80 -3.86 -10.10
CA ALA A 145 -8.46 -3.34 -11.42
C ALA A 145 -7.19 -2.47 -11.40
N VAL A 146 -7.05 -1.61 -10.40
CA VAL A 146 -5.83 -0.80 -10.22
C VAL A 146 -4.61 -1.69 -9.93
N LEU A 147 -4.74 -2.69 -9.06
CA LEU A 147 -3.65 -3.60 -8.72
C LEU A 147 -3.24 -4.47 -9.91
N ASP A 148 -4.21 -4.89 -10.72
CA ASP A 148 -3.97 -5.67 -11.93
C ASP A 148 -3.13 -4.89 -12.95
N VAL A 149 -3.44 -3.60 -13.19
CA VAL A 149 -2.63 -2.73 -14.04
C VAL A 149 -1.20 -2.56 -13.52
N ILE A 150 -1.04 -2.37 -12.21
CA ILE A 150 0.29 -2.27 -11.59
C ILE A 150 1.08 -3.56 -11.79
N HIS A 151 0.44 -4.72 -11.58
CA HIS A 151 1.07 -6.02 -11.77
C HIS A 151 1.42 -6.32 -13.23
N GLN A 152 0.55 -5.95 -14.17
CA GLN A 152 0.81 -6.11 -15.61
C GLN A 152 2.00 -5.26 -16.07
N HIS A 153 2.19 -4.08 -15.48
CA HIS A 153 3.32 -3.22 -15.81
C HIS A 153 4.63 -3.69 -15.16
N TRP A 154 4.59 -4.05 -13.89
CA TRP A 154 5.73 -4.57 -13.14
C TRP A 154 5.48 -6.02 -12.78
N ALA A 155 6.00 -6.94 -13.58
CA ALA A 155 5.88 -8.38 -13.39
C ALA A 155 6.73 -8.86 -12.19
N VAL A 156 6.31 -8.48 -10.98
CA VAL A 156 6.95 -8.94 -9.75
C VAL A 156 6.38 -10.30 -9.33
N ASP A 157 7.22 -11.15 -8.72
CA ASP A 157 6.80 -12.48 -8.27
C ASP A 157 5.81 -12.43 -7.10
N ALA A 158 5.94 -11.40 -6.25
CA ALA A 158 5.10 -11.24 -5.08
C ALA A 158 4.99 -9.77 -4.63
N PHE A 159 3.89 -9.48 -3.93
CA PHE A 159 3.64 -8.23 -3.23
C PHE A 159 3.84 -8.42 -1.74
N SER A 160 4.53 -7.49 -1.10
CA SER A 160 4.54 -7.40 0.36
C SER A 160 3.33 -6.58 0.81
N VAL A 161 2.64 -7.06 1.83
CA VAL A 161 1.44 -6.41 2.35
C VAL A 161 1.79 -5.69 3.65
N ALA A 162 1.37 -4.44 3.77
CA ALA A 162 1.52 -3.70 5.01
C ALA A 162 0.19 -3.06 5.40
N ASP A 163 -0.29 -3.36 6.59
CA ASP A 163 -1.49 -2.74 7.16
C ASP A 163 -1.11 -1.57 8.09
N ARG A 164 -0.10 -0.83 7.67
CA ARG A 164 0.39 0.38 8.34
C ARG A 164 0.56 1.47 7.29
N GLY A 165 0.02 2.63 7.60
CA GLY A 165 -0.02 3.73 6.64
C GLY A 165 0.76 4.97 7.10
N LEU A 166 0.42 6.08 6.49
CA LEU A 166 1.03 7.38 6.74
C LEU A 166 0.98 7.79 8.23
N ARG A 167 -0.12 7.50 8.92
CA ARG A 167 -0.30 7.86 10.35
C ARG A 167 0.74 7.21 11.24
N GLU A 168 0.96 5.90 11.07
CA GLU A 168 1.97 5.15 11.80
C GLU A 168 3.38 5.64 11.47
N GLY A 169 3.65 5.96 10.22
CA GLY A 169 4.91 6.54 9.77
C GLY A 169 5.21 7.89 10.42
N ILE A 170 4.22 8.78 10.50
CA ILE A 170 4.35 10.07 11.17
C ILE A 170 4.64 9.88 12.66
N LEU A 171 3.89 9.03 13.35
CA LEU A 171 4.10 8.76 14.78
C LEU A 171 5.50 8.21 15.06
N LEU A 172 5.96 7.24 14.26
CA LEU A 172 7.31 6.69 14.38
C LEU A 172 8.39 7.76 14.17
N ARG A 173 8.20 8.66 13.21
CA ARG A 173 9.11 9.78 12.97
C ARG A 173 9.15 10.75 14.16
N MET A 174 8.01 11.08 14.76
CA MET A 174 7.93 11.91 15.95
C MET A 174 8.66 11.28 17.14
N ILE A 175 8.39 10.01 17.45
CA ILE A 175 9.04 9.27 18.53
C ILE A 175 10.56 9.23 18.34
N ARG A 176 11.04 8.95 17.11
CA ARG A 176 12.48 8.94 16.81
C ARG A 176 13.12 10.31 17.01
N ARG A 177 12.43 11.39 16.64
CA ARG A 177 12.88 12.77 16.85
C ARG A 177 13.03 13.09 18.33
N ASP A 178 12.05 12.73 19.14
CA ASP A 178 12.04 13.01 20.57
C ASP A 178 13.09 12.20 21.32
N ARG A 179 13.28 10.92 20.95
CA ARG A 179 14.38 10.10 21.48
C ARG A 179 15.77 10.69 21.15
N ARG A 180 15.95 11.25 19.95
CA ARG A 180 17.22 11.92 19.56
C ARG A 180 17.43 13.20 20.38
N ARG A 181 16.38 13.98 20.62
CA ARG A 181 16.44 15.19 21.46
C ARG A 181 16.80 14.84 22.90
N ALA A 182 16.15 13.85 23.48
CA ALA A 182 16.44 13.38 24.83
C ALA A 182 17.89 12.89 24.99
N ARG A 183 18.42 12.12 24.02
CA ARG A 183 19.83 11.68 24.03
C ARG A 183 20.82 12.84 23.93
N ARG A 184 20.53 13.88 23.12
CA ARG A 184 21.37 15.08 23.02
C ARG A 184 21.35 15.89 24.32
N GLY A 185 20.18 16.02 24.96
CA GLY A 185 20.04 16.70 26.25
C GLY A 185 20.83 16.00 27.36
N ARG A 186 20.81 14.67 27.42
CA ARG A 186 21.60 13.88 28.36
C ARG A 186 23.11 14.05 28.15
N ARG A 187 23.60 13.99 26.91
CA ARG A 187 25.02 14.21 26.59
C ARG A 187 25.49 15.61 26.97
N ARG A 188 24.68 16.65 26.76
CA ARG A 188 25.03 18.02 27.18
C ARG A 188 25.10 18.16 28.69
N ARG A 189 24.23 17.49 29.45
CA ARG A 189 24.25 17.52 30.92
C ARG A 189 25.46 16.76 31.49
N SER A 190 25.81 15.61 30.92
CA SER A 190 26.98 14.86 31.37
C SER A 190 28.31 15.59 31.08
N SER A 191 28.42 16.29 29.92
CA SER A 191 29.61 17.08 29.62
C SER A 191 29.71 18.37 30.46
N ALA A 192 28.58 18.93 30.88
CA ALA A 192 28.59 20.10 31.79
C ALA A 192 28.97 19.71 33.23
N SER A 193 28.54 18.51 33.69
CA SER A 193 28.89 17.99 35.01
C SER A 193 30.40 17.63 35.10
N SER A 194 30.98 17.05 34.08
CA SER A 194 32.43 16.74 34.07
C SER A 194 33.34 17.98 33.94
N ALA A 195 32.81 19.09 33.41
CA ALA A 195 33.56 20.35 33.34
C ALA A 195 33.57 21.13 34.67
N SER A 196 32.55 20.94 35.53
CA SER A 196 32.49 21.56 36.87
C SER A 196 33.37 20.85 37.90
N ASP A 197 33.63 19.54 37.72
CA ASP A 197 34.50 18.78 38.66
C ASP A 197 36.01 19.02 38.44
N VAL A 198 36.43 19.61 37.32
CA VAL A 198 37.84 19.91 37.02
C VAL A 198 38.23 21.34 37.44
N ALA A 199 37.29 22.15 37.92
CA ALA A 199 37.51 23.56 38.24
C ALA A 199 37.53 23.87 39.76
N GLN A 200 37.87 22.89 40.61
CA GLN A 200 38.17 23.17 42.03
C GLN A 200 39.66 23.07 42.28
N PRO A 201 40.28 24.18 42.82
CA PRO A 201 41.70 24.23 43.09
C PRO A 201 42.12 23.38 44.30
#